data_622113b7b977e46bbfc2a92cbe849e4b
#
_entry.id   622113b7b977e46bbfc2a92cbe849e4b
#
_cell.length_a   1.000
_cell.length_b   1.000
_cell.length_c   1.000
_cell.angle_alpha   90.00
_cell.angle_beta   90.00
_cell.angle_gamma   90.00
#
_symmetry.space_group_name_H-M   'P 1'
#
loop_
_entity.id
_entity.type
_entity.pdbx_description
1 polymer ?
#
loop_
_entity_poly.entity_id
_entity_poly.type
_entity_poly.pdbx_seq_one_letter_code
_entity_poly.pdbx_strand_id
1 'polypeptide(L)'
;MTFSTDFYNEGWHKWDDMKVFGPSARHTRRFIFSLMGGLSFKDVLDAGCGTGILLQQISEAFPGTHLTGSEYASHGLEFAKQRLPDAEFHVLDLSLKVLPRKFDLVTCIDVLEHIPDDRAALKNLREMTGDHLILSVPLGKLFQAEVDRMGHVHGYTRAELESKLHEAGFEIVRATQWGFPFYNIHRRMANLMPASTSTGAFSARKKLVSNLLYLLFYLNVSFHGERYYALCRPSG
;
A
#
# COMPACT_ATOMS: atom_id res chain seq x y z
N MET A 1 -16.60 5.95 10.09
CA MET A 1 -16.56 7.21 9.30
C MET A 1 -16.07 6.83 7.92
N THR A 2 -16.75 7.23 6.86
CA THR A 2 -16.33 6.90 5.48
C THR A 2 -15.87 8.19 4.81
N PHE A 3 -14.69 8.19 4.23
CA PHE A 3 -14.18 9.31 3.44
C PHE A 3 -14.70 9.23 2.00
N SER A 4 -15.08 10.37 1.43
CA SER A 4 -15.61 10.43 0.07
C SER A 4 -14.53 10.24 -0.99
N THR A 5 -14.93 9.92 -2.21
CA THR A 5 -14.03 9.93 -3.38
C THR A 5 -13.36 11.28 -3.58
N ASP A 6 -14.04 12.39 -3.26
CA ASP A 6 -13.49 13.75 -3.40
C ASP A 6 -12.30 13.97 -2.45
N PHE A 7 -12.37 13.46 -1.21
CA PHE A 7 -11.25 13.52 -0.28
C PHE A 7 -9.98 12.88 -0.87
N TYR A 8 -10.11 11.70 -1.47
CA TYR A 8 -8.99 11.00 -2.10
C TYR A 8 -8.57 11.66 -3.42
N ASN A 9 -9.51 12.15 -4.21
CA ASN A 9 -9.22 12.90 -5.45
C ASN A 9 -8.35 14.14 -5.18
N GLU A 10 -8.68 14.92 -4.16
CA GLU A 10 -7.85 16.05 -3.73
C GLU A 10 -6.52 15.60 -3.11
N GLY A 11 -6.54 14.47 -2.42
CA GLY A 11 -5.36 13.88 -1.76
C GLY A 11 -4.25 13.54 -2.75
N TRP A 12 -4.57 12.92 -3.89
CA TRP A 12 -3.58 12.45 -4.86
C TRP A 12 -2.66 13.56 -5.38
N HIS A 13 -3.17 14.77 -5.58
CA HIS A 13 -2.34 15.92 -5.95
C HIS A 13 -1.30 16.30 -4.88
N LYS A 14 -1.58 16.00 -3.61
CA LYS A 14 -0.71 16.33 -2.47
C LYS A 14 0.21 15.18 -2.09
N TRP A 15 -0.17 13.93 -2.38
CA TRP A 15 0.52 12.72 -1.91
C TRP A 15 1.49 12.12 -2.91
N ASP A 16 1.43 12.49 -4.19
CA ASP A 16 2.25 11.84 -5.23
C ASP A 16 3.75 11.89 -4.91
N ASP A 17 4.31 13.08 -4.65
CA ASP A 17 5.73 13.21 -4.28
C ASP A 17 6.08 12.46 -2.98
N MET A 18 5.18 12.41 -2.01
CA MET A 18 5.36 11.61 -0.80
C MET A 18 5.42 10.11 -1.11
N LYS A 19 4.59 9.62 -2.01
CA LYS A 19 4.62 8.22 -2.47
C LYS A 19 5.88 7.92 -3.28
N VAL A 20 6.36 8.87 -4.12
CA VAL A 20 7.60 8.70 -4.90
C VAL A 20 8.83 8.77 -4.00
N PHE A 21 9.00 9.86 -3.25
CA PHE A 21 10.25 10.21 -2.57
C PHE A 21 10.24 9.88 -1.07
N GLY A 22 9.07 9.67 -0.46
CA GLY A 22 8.94 9.45 0.99
C GLY A 22 9.74 8.22 1.46
N PRO A 23 10.46 8.34 2.59
CA PRO A 23 11.36 7.28 3.06
C PRO A 23 10.59 6.00 3.42
N SER A 24 9.42 6.12 4.04
CA SER A 24 8.55 4.99 4.36
C SER A 24 8.03 4.29 3.10
N ALA A 25 7.50 5.04 2.13
CA ALA A 25 6.98 4.49 0.88
C ALA A 25 8.05 3.74 0.08
N ARG A 26 9.29 4.24 0.08
CA ARG A 26 10.44 3.58 -0.57
C ARG A 26 10.81 2.28 0.14
N HIS A 27 10.82 2.24 1.49
CA HIS A 27 11.03 1.00 2.23
C HIS A 27 9.88 0.01 2.06
N THR A 28 8.62 0.48 2.01
CA THR A 28 7.46 -0.37 1.69
C THR A 28 7.68 -1.08 0.36
N ARG A 29 8.01 -0.36 -0.71
CA ARG A 29 8.30 -0.98 -2.02
C ARG A 29 9.47 -1.96 -1.95
N ARG A 30 10.56 -1.65 -1.21
CA ARG A 30 11.67 -2.59 -0.99
C ARG A 30 11.21 -3.91 -0.36
N PHE A 31 10.32 -3.86 0.64
CA PHE A 31 9.75 -5.07 1.25
C PHE A 31 8.85 -5.84 0.29
N ILE A 32 8.02 -5.14 -0.49
CA ILE A 32 7.15 -5.75 -1.50
C ILE A 32 7.99 -6.50 -2.53
N PHE A 33 9.03 -5.87 -3.10
CA PHE A 33 9.95 -6.53 -4.03
C PHE A 33 10.71 -7.71 -3.41
N SER A 34 11.06 -7.63 -2.13
CA SER A 34 11.63 -8.77 -1.39
C SER A 34 10.65 -9.92 -1.25
N LEU A 35 9.33 -9.64 -1.10
CA LEU A 35 8.29 -10.67 -1.05
C LEU A 35 7.99 -11.25 -2.44
N MET A 36 8.14 -10.47 -3.51
CA MET A 36 8.02 -10.93 -4.89
C MET A 36 9.17 -11.84 -5.32
N GLY A 37 10.32 -11.73 -4.64
CA GLY A 37 11.50 -12.54 -4.97
C GLY A 37 11.25 -14.04 -4.92
N GLY A 38 11.48 -14.73 -6.05
CA GLY A 38 11.23 -16.16 -6.22
C GLY A 38 9.81 -16.55 -6.63
N LEU A 39 8.89 -15.59 -6.75
CA LEU A 39 7.57 -15.84 -7.32
C LEU A 39 7.64 -15.84 -8.85
N SER A 40 6.75 -16.62 -9.47
CA SER A 40 6.49 -16.58 -10.90
C SER A 40 5.09 -16.04 -11.12
N PHE A 41 4.95 -14.98 -11.88
CA PHE A 41 3.67 -14.35 -12.21
C PHE A 41 3.76 -13.66 -13.57
N LYS A 42 2.63 -13.58 -14.27
CA LYS A 42 2.49 -12.88 -15.55
C LYS A 42 1.38 -11.84 -15.52
N ASP A 43 0.42 -12.01 -14.62
CA ASP A 43 -0.77 -11.16 -14.51
C ASP A 43 -0.85 -10.58 -13.08
N VAL A 44 -0.73 -9.27 -12.96
CA VAL A 44 -0.66 -8.56 -11.67
C VAL A 44 -1.81 -7.57 -11.54
N LEU A 45 -2.49 -7.61 -10.39
CA LEU A 45 -3.41 -6.57 -9.94
C LEU A 45 -2.79 -5.81 -8.78
N ASP A 46 -2.71 -4.48 -8.88
CA ASP A 46 -2.47 -3.59 -7.75
C ASP A 46 -3.82 -2.99 -7.29
N ALA A 47 -4.38 -3.54 -6.22
CA ALA A 47 -5.65 -3.12 -5.64
C ALA A 47 -5.41 -1.93 -4.70
N GLY A 48 -5.92 -0.74 -5.10
CA GLY A 48 -5.59 0.55 -4.50
C GLY A 48 -4.28 1.10 -5.04
N CYS A 49 -4.10 1.07 -6.36
CA CYS A 49 -2.84 1.41 -7.03
C CYS A 49 -2.45 2.90 -6.95
N GLY A 50 -3.39 3.76 -6.52
CA GLY A 50 -3.18 5.20 -6.46
C GLY A 50 -2.69 5.77 -7.80
N THR A 51 -1.52 6.40 -7.77
CA THR A 51 -0.91 7.02 -8.96
C THR A 51 -0.03 6.06 -9.78
N GLY A 52 -0.09 4.73 -9.53
CA GLY A 52 0.56 3.69 -10.33
C GLY A 52 2.07 3.51 -10.13
N ILE A 53 2.65 4.08 -9.07
CA ILE A 53 4.11 4.03 -8.83
C ILE A 53 4.61 2.60 -8.62
N LEU A 54 3.87 1.78 -7.87
CA LEU A 54 4.26 0.38 -7.64
C LEU A 54 4.21 -0.41 -8.96
N LEU A 55 3.12 -0.26 -9.72
CA LEU A 55 2.97 -0.91 -11.02
C LEU A 55 4.08 -0.50 -12.00
N GLN A 56 4.48 0.78 -12.02
CA GLN A 56 5.60 1.23 -12.84
C GLN A 56 6.89 0.49 -12.48
N GLN A 57 7.20 0.38 -11.19
CA GLN A 57 8.40 -0.35 -10.77
C GLN A 57 8.30 -1.86 -11.03
N ILE A 58 7.10 -2.44 -10.98
CA ILE A 58 6.89 -3.84 -11.38
C ILE A 58 7.16 -4.01 -12.87
N SER A 59 6.68 -3.11 -13.74
CA SER A 59 6.94 -3.18 -15.18
C SER A 59 8.43 -3.12 -15.53
N GLU A 60 9.18 -2.31 -14.77
CA GLU A 60 10.63 -2.16 -14.95
C GLU A 60 11.40 -3.40 -14.46
N ALA A 61 10.97 -4.00 -13.34
CA ALA A 61 11.65 -5.15 -12.72
C ALA A 61 11.25 -6.51 -13.32
N PHE A 62 10.05 -6.61 -13.88
CA PHE A 62 9.47 -7.83 -14.46
C PHE A 62 8.89 -7.56 -15.85
N PRO A 63 9.75 -7.34 -16.88
CA PRO A 63 9.29 -7.05 -18.24
C PRO A 63 8.38 -8.16 -18.80
N GLY A 64 7.33 -7.75 -19.51
CA GLY A 64 6.36 -8.67 -20.10
C GLY A 64 5.22 -9.09 -19.16
N THR A 65 5.15 -8.53 -17.95
CA THR A 65 4.02 -8.71 -17.03
C THR A 65 2.81 -7.89 -17.50
N HIS A 66 1.62 -8.49 -17.50
CA HIS A 66 0.36 -7.78 -17.69
C HIS A 66 -0.02 -7.06 -16.40
N LEU A 67 -0.24 -5.76 -16.50
CA LEU A 67 -0.47 -4.91 -15.33
C LEU A 67 -1.89 -4.37 -15.32
N THR A 68 -2.56 -4.57 -14.20
CA THR A 68 -3.87 -4.00 -13.91
C THR A 68 -3.80 -3.22 -12.62
N GLY A 69 -4.34 -2.00 -12.62
CA GLY A 69 -4.52 -1.18 -11.42
C GLY A 69 -6.00 -0.98 -11.13
N SER A 70 -6.38 -1.03 -9.86
CA SER A 70 -7.69 -0.57 -9.43
C SER A 70 -7.54 0.45 -8.32
N GLU A 71 -8.42 1.46 -8.33
CA GLU A 71 -8.40 2.56 -7.36
C GLU A 71 -9.83 3.07 -7.12
N TYR A 72 -10.12 3.46 -5.88
CA TYR A 72 -11.41 4.02 -5.50
C TYR A 72 -11.63 5.42 -6.10
N ALA A 73 -10.58 6.24 -6.15
CA ALA A 73 -10.60 7.63 -6.60
C ALA A 73 -10.04 7.78 -8.02
N SER A 74 -10.86 8.30 -8.95
CA SER A 74 -10.51 8.38 -10.37
C SER A 74 -9.28 9.25 -10.69
N HIS A 75 -9.02 10.30 -9.90
CA HIS A 75 -7.85 11.17 -10.13
C HIS A 75 -6.51 10.44 -9.95
N GLY A 76 -6.43 9.47 -9.04
CA GLY A 76 -5.24 8.60 -8.95
C GLY A 76 -4.95 7.89 -10.26
N LEU A 77 -6.01 7.37 -10.91
CA LEU A 77 -5.88 6.67 -12.18
C LEU A 77 -5.48 7.56 -13.35
N GLU A 78 -5.79 8.86 -13.32
CA GLU A 78 -5.31 9.79 -14.35
C GLU A 78 -3.79 9.88 -14.36
N PHE A 79 -3.16 9.97 -13.19
CA PHE A 79 -1.70 9.90 -13.06
C PHE A 79 -1.14 8.53 -13.44
N ALA A 80 -1.81 7.46 -13.02
CA ALA A 80 -1.38 6.09 -13.32
C ALA A 80 -1.39 5.81 -14.83
N LYS A 81 -2.42 6.23 -15.55
CA LYS A 81 -2.51 6.11 -17.02
C LYS A 81 -1.42 6.89 -17.75
N GLN A 82 -1.02 8.06 -17.22
CA GLN A 82 0.09 8.82 -17.79
C GLN A 82 1.44 8.10 -17.59
N ARG A 83 1.63 7.40 -16.46
CA ARG A 83 2.84 6.63 -16.19
C ARG A 83 2.92 5.32 -16.97
N LEU A 84 1.80 4.66 -17.14
CA LEU A 84 1.67 3.32 -17.73
C LEU A 84 0.51 3.29 -18.72
N PRO A 85 0.68 3.87 -19.92
CA PRO A 85 -0.42 3.96 -20.91
C PRO A 85 -0.89 2.59 -21.40
N ASP A 86 -0.05 1.56 -21.33
CA ASP A 86 -0.35 0.20 -21.78
C ASP A 86 -0.96 -0.70 -20.70
N ALA A 87 -1.10 -0.22 -19.45
CA ALA A 87 -1.70 -0.97 -18.35
C ALA A 87 -3.23 -0.76 -18.31
N GLU A 88 -3.95 -1.75 -17.78
CA GLU A 88 -5.39 -1.64 -17.54
C GLU A 88 -5.68 -0.92 -16.23
N PHE A 89 -6.70 -0.03 -16.21
CA PHE A 89 -7.08 0.69 -15.00
C PHE A 89 -8.60 0.73 -14.81
N HIS A 90 -9.04 0.41 -13.58
CA HIS A 90 -10.44 0.33 -13.20
C HIS A 90 -10.74 1.18 -11.95
N VAL A 91 -11.81 1.96 -11.99
CA VAL A 91 -12.38 2.54 -10.76
C VAL A 91 -13.12 1.44 -10.02
N LEU A 92 -12.68 1.12 -8.82
CA LEU A 92 -13.19 -0.01 -8.05
C LEU A 92 -13.26 0.33 -6.55
N ASP A 93 -14.45 0.19 -5.98
CA ASP A 93 -14.62 0.08 -4.54
C ASP A 93 -14.37 -1.38 -4.14
N LEU A 94 -13.24 -1.62 -3.51
CA LEU A 94 -12.80 -2.96 -3.14
C LEU A 94 -13.71 -3.63 -2.09
N SER A 95 -14.49 -2.86 -1.33
CA SER A 95 -15.47 -3.40 -0.38
C SER A 95 -16.75 -3.92 -1.05
N LEU A 96 -17.05 -3.44 -2.26
CA LEU A 96 -18.33 -3.70 -2.93
C LEU A 96 -18.22 -4.58 -4.17
N LYS A 97 -17.07 -4.58 -4.87
CA LYS A 97 -16.94 -5.18 -6.21
C LYS A 97 -15.62 -5.90 -6.38
N VAL A 98 -15.62 -6.83 -7.34
CA VAL A 98 -14.44 -7.54 -7.84
C VAL A 98 -14.30 -7.33 -9.34
N LEU A 99 -13.09 -7.46 -9.86
CA LEU A 99 -12.88 -7.66 -11.29
C LEU A 99 -13.18 -9.13 -11.62
N PRO A 100 -13.87 -9.43 -12.75
CA PRO A 100 -14.38 -10.79 -13.04
C PRO A 100 -13.28 -11.75 -13.55
N ARG A 101 -12.10 -11.67 -12.97
CA ARG A 101 -10.95 -12.55 -13.27
C ARG A 101 -10.03 -12.72 -12.07
N LYS A 102 -9.20 -13.76 -12.11
CA LYS A 102 -8.11 -13.95 -11.15
C LYS A 102 -6.79 -13.47 -11.71
N PHE A 103 -5.90 -13.10 -10.82
CA PHE A 103 -4.55 -12.62 -11.10
C PHE A 103 -3.53 -13.53 -10.40
N ASP A 104 -2.39 -13.79 -11.04
CA ASP A 104 -1.31 -14.59 -10.44
C ASP A 104 -0.79 -13.91 -9.17
N LEU A 105 -0.67 -12.60 -9.20
CA LEU A 105 -0.26 -11.78 -8.07
C LEU A 105 -1.23 -10.60 -7.87
N VAL A 106 -1.74 -10.47 -6.66
CA VAL A 106 -2.47 -9.29 -6.20
C VAL A 106 -1.61 -8.55 -5.17
N THR A 107 -1.49 -7.23 -5.32
CA THR A 107 -0.91 -6.35 -4.29
C THR A 107 -2.01 -5.47 -3.70
N CYS A 108 -1.97 -5.27 -2.36
CA CYS A 108 -2.89 -4.39 -1.63
C CYS A 108 -2.07 -3.66 -0.56
N ILE A 109 -1.59 -2.46 -0.91
CA ILE A 109 -0.51 -1.79 -0.21
C ILE A 109 -0.98 -0.47 0.38
N ASP A 110 -1.12 -0.44 1.71
CA ASP A 110 -1.63 0.72 2.46
C ASP A 110 -3.03 1.13 1.95
N VAL A 111 -3.95 0.18 1.96
CA VAL A 111 -5.33 0.32 1.45
C VAL A 111 -6.36 -0.10 2.50
N LEU A 112 -6.19 -1.25 3.15
CA LEU A 112 -7.20 -1.81 4.06
C LEU A 112 -7.51 -0.88 5.25
N GLU A 113 -6.54 -0.12 5.71
CA GLU A 113 -6.71 0.87 6.78
C GLU A 113 -7.67 2.00 6.43
N HIS A 114 -8.01 2.16 5.15
CA HIS A 114 -8.94 3.17 4.64
C HIS A 114 -10.36 2.65 4.43
N ILE A 115 -10.56 1.32 4.39
CA ILE A 115 -11.83 0.69 4.03
C ILE A 115 -12.61 0.31 5.29
N PRO A 116 -13.78 0.93 5.56
CA PRO A 116 -14.56 0.61 6.77
C PRO A 116 -14.95 -0.86 6.90
N ASP A 117 -15.37 -1.50 5.80
CA ASP A 117 -15.61 -2.95 5.75
C ASP A 117 -14.39 -3.68 5.14
N ASP A 118 -13.34 -3.76 5.92
CA ASP A 118 -12.10 -4.43 5.52
C ASP A 118 -12.28 -5.95 5.35
N ARG A 119 -13.28 -6.56 6.01
CA ARG A 119 -13.62 -7.97 5.84
C ARG A 119 -14.22 -8.25 4.46
N ALA A 120 -15.12 -7.40 3.98
CA ALA A 120 -15.64 -7.49 2.61
C ALA A 120 -14.51 -7.28 1.59
N ALA A 121 -13.63 -6.29 1.81
CA ALA A 121 -12.48 -6.05 0.95
C ALA A 121 -11.53 -7.26 0.89
N LEU A 122 -11.24 -7.89 2.01
CA LEU A 122 -10.40 -9.11 2.04
C LEU A 122 -11.03 -10.29 1.32
N LYS A 123 -12.36 -10.49 1.41
CA LYS A 123 -13.08 -11.51 0.64
C LYS A 123 -13.00 -11.23 -0.86
N ASN A 124 -13.20 -9.99 -1.28
CA ASN A 124 -13.10 -9.56 -2.67
C ASN A 124 -11.66 -9.73 -3.20
N LEU A 125 -10.64 -9.41 -2.41
CA LEU A 125 -9.24 -9.71 -2.74
C LEU A 125 -9.03 -11.21 -2.92
N ARG A 126 -9.63 -12.05 -2.05
CA ARG A 126 -9.52 -13.51 -2.16
C ARG A 126 -10.12 -14.05 -3.47
N GLU A 127 -11.24 -13.49 -3.91
CA GLU A 127 -11.89 -13.87 -5.17
C GLU A 127 -11.00 -13.55 -6.38
N MET A 128 -10.29 -12.41 -6.35
CA MET A 128 -9.40 -11.97 -7.43
C MET A 128 -8.00 -12.59 -7.36
N THR A 129 -7.62 -13.23 -6.25
CA THR A 129 -6.29 -13.84 -6.11
C THR A 129 -6.27 -15.26 -6.66
N GLY A 130 -5.43 -15.52 -7.65
CA GLY A 130 -5.12 -16.85 -8.18
C GLY A 130 -4.07 -17.55 -7.32
N ASP A 131 -2.86 -17.01 -7.26
CA ASP A 131 -1.74 -17.66 -6.59
C ASP A 131 -1.29 -16.92 -5.33
N HIS A 132 -1.05 -15.60 -5.41
CA HIS A 132 -0.46 -14.86 -4.30
C HIS A 132 -1.13 -13.50 -4.05
N LEU A 133 -1.22 -13.14 -2.77
CA LEU A 133 -1.51 -11.78 -2.31
C LEU A 133 -0.31 -11.25 -1.53
N ILE A 134 0.16 -10.06 -1.89
CA ILE A 134 1.07 -9.27 -1.05
C ILE A 134 0.31 -8.09 -0.48
N LEU A 135 0.33 -7.95 0.84
CA LEU A 135 -0.32 -6.82 1.49
C LEU A 135 0.62 -6.09 2.46
N SER A 136 0.34 -4.80 2.67
CA SER A 136 0.92 -4.04 3.78
C SER A 136 -0.10 -3.13 4.42
N VAL A 137 0.03 -2.95 5.74
CA VAL A 137 -0.72 -1.96 6.53
C VAL A 137 0.16 -1.36 7.63
N PRO A 138 -0.15 -0.15 8.09
CA PRO A 138 0.39 0.35 9.35
C PRO A 138 -0.23 -0.43 10.52
N LEU A 139 0.62 -0.77 11.52
CA LEU A 139 0.17 -1.36 12.76
C LEU A 139 0.09 -0.33 13.89
N GLY A 140 -0.60 -0.73 14.95
CA GLY A 140 -0.64 -0.02 16.21
C GLY A 140 -1.74 1.02 16.27
N LYS A 141 -1.52 2.02 17.11
CA LYS A 141 -2.53 3.02 17.42
C LYS A 141 -2.80 3.94 16.23
N LEU A 142 -4.07 4.20 15.98
CA LEU A 142 -4.49 5.21 15.02
C LEU A 142 -4.26 6.61 15.58
N PHE A 143 -3.52 7.44 14.86
CA PHE A 143 -3.31 8.84 15.23
C PHE A 143 -4.36 9.73 14.56
N GLN A 144 -4.84 10.75 15.29
CA GLN A 144 -5.84 11.67 14.74
C GLN A 144 -5.37 12.33 13.44
N ALA A 145 -4.09 12.68 13.35
CA ALA A 145 -3.52 13.25 12.13
C ALA A 145 -3.54 12.28 10.92
N GLU A 146 -3.48 10.98 11.14
CA GLU A 146 -3.62 9.97 10.07
C GLU A 146 -5.09 9.86 9.63
N VAL A 147 -6.04 9.95 10.57
CA VAL A 147 -7.47 10.04 10.25
C VAL A 147 -7.74 11.26 9.38
N ASP A 148 -7.36 12.44 9.86
CA ASP A 148 -7.74 13.71 9.23
C ASP A 148 -7.05 13.94 7.87
N ARG A 149 -5.81 13.45 7.71
CA ARG A 149 -4.98 13.76 6.53
C ARG A 149 -4.93 12.67 5.50
N MET A 150 -5.09 11.41 5.94
CA MET A 150 -4.93 10.23 5.07
C MET A 150 -6.22 9.43 4.95
N GLY A 151 -7.20 9.64 5.84
CA GLY A 151 -8.47 8.90 5.84
C GLY A 151 -8.37 7.51 6.45
N HIS A 152 -7.44 7.28 7.39
CA HIS A 152 -7.36 6.01 8.08
C HIS A 152 -8.57 5.81 8.99
N VAL A 153 -9.17 4.64 8.96
CA VAL A 153 -10.30 4.25 9.81
C VAL A 153 -9.99 3.04 10.71
N HIS A 154 -8.88 2.34 10.43
CA HIS A 154 -8.41 1.20 11.23
C HIS A 154 -7.00 1.40 11.76
N GLY A 155 -6.79 0.96 13.01
CA GLY A 155 -5.48 0.71 13.59
C GLY A 155 -5.37 -0.77 13.92
N TYR A 156 -4.53 -1.52 13.19
CA TYR A 156 -4.42 -2.97 13.32
C TYR A 156 -3.43 -3.39 14.40
N THR A 157 -3.75 -4.47 15.10
CA THR A 157 -2.75 -5.35 15.69
C THR A 157 -2.38 -6.45 14.68
N ARG A 158 -1.20 -7.02 14.82
CA ARG A 158 -0.78 -8.14 13.96
C ARG A 158 -1.75 -9.33 14.07
N ALA A 159 -2.10 -9.72 15.29
CA ALA A 159 -2.98 -10.85 15.52
C ALA A 159 -4.38 -10.66 14.91
N GLU A 160 -4.95 -9.44 15.03
CA GLU A 160 -6.24 -9.11 14.43
C GLU A 160 -6.18 -9.22 12.90
N LEU A 161 -5.17 -8.64 12.26
CA LEU A 161 -5.04 -8.67 10.81
C LEU A 161 -4.83 -10.11 10.29
N GLU A 162 -3.96 -10.89 10.95
CA GLU A 162 -3.73 -12.30 10.59
C GLU A 162 -5.00 -13.14 10.75
N SER A 163 -5.82 -12.90 11.80
CA SER A 163 -7.14 -13.53 11.95
C SER A 163 -8.08 -13.19 10.79
N LYS A 164 -8.18 -11.92 10.41
CA LYS A 164 -9.01 -11.47 9.28
C LYS A 164 -8.56 -12.08 7.95
N LEU A 165 -7.25 -12.24 7.73
CA LEU A 165 -6.70 -12.91 6.54
C LEU A 165 -7.12 -14.38 6.49
N HIS A 166 -6.99 -15.11 7.61
CA HIS A 166 -7.43 -16.51 7.68
C HIS A 166 -8.94 -16.65 7.48
N GLU A 167 -9.75 -15.79 8.08
CA GLU A 167 -11.20 -15.78 7.91
C GLU A 167 -11.61 -15.49 6.46
N ALA A 168 -10.81 -14.71 5.73
CA ALA A 168 -11.03 -14.44 4.30
C ALA A 168 -10.55 -15.58 3.38
N GLY A 169 -9.94 -16.65 3.93
CA GLY A 169 -9.46 -17.79 3.16
C GLY A 169 -8.04 -17.60 2.60
N PHE A 170 -7.18 -16.90 3.33
CA PHE A 170 -5.77 -16.78 3.02
C PHE A 170 -4.91 -17.55 4.03
N GLU A 171 -3.87 -18.20 3.53
CA GLU A 171 -2.74 -18.72 4.33
C GLU A 171 -1.55 -17.77 4.22
N ILE A 172 -0.96 -17.42 5.36
CA ILE A 172 0.21 -16.55 5.41
C ILE A 172 1.46 -17.39 5.16
N VAL A 173 2.11 -17.17 4.03
CA VAL A 173 3.35 -17.87 3.64
C VAL A 173 4.57 -17.24 4.30
N ARG A 174 4.62 -15.91 4.32
CA ARG A 174 5.72 -15.13 4.92
C ARG A 174 5.18 -13.80 5.42
N ALA A 175 5.56 -13.42 6.63
CA ALA A 175 5.20 -12.12 7.18
C ALA A 175 6.35 -11.51 7.97
N THR A 176 6.40 -10.18 7.99
CA THR A 176 7.37 -9.43 8.78
C THR A 176 6.76 -8.15 9.34
N GLN A 177 7.26 -7.74 10.50
CA GLN A 177 7.06 -6.40 11.04
C GLN A 177 8.33 -5.59 10.89
N TRP A 178 8.20 -4.28 10.69
CA TRP A 178 9.34 -3.41 10.52
C TRP A 178 9.04 -2.00 11.05
N GLY A 179 10.10 -1.30 11.43
CA GLY A 179 10.04 0.13 11.67
C GLY A 179 10.59 0.59 13.02
N PHE A 180 10.90 -0.32 13.95
CA PHE A 180 11.51 0.05 15.23
C PHE A 180 13.03 0.16 15.11
N PRO A 181 13.67 1.21 15.68
CA PRO A 181 13.03 2.32 16.39
C PRO A 181 12.74 3.54 15.51
N PHE A 182 13.48 3.76 14.42
CA PHE A 182 13.57 5.06 13.74
C PHE A 182 12.30 5.44 12.97
N TYR A 183 11.68 4.48 12.24
CA TYR A 183 10.41 4.74 11.57
C TYR A 183 9.30 5.03 12.59
N ASN A 184 9.23 4.25 13.68
CA ASN A 184 8.22 4.46 14.72
C ASN A 184 8.35 5.86 15.36
N ILE A 185 9.57 6.31 15.64
CA ILE A 185 9.84 7.67 16.13
C ILE A 185 9.42 8.72 15.09
N HIS A 186 9.85 8.52 13.84
CA HIS A 186 9.49 9.42 12.73
C HIS A 186 7.97 9.51 12.53
N ARG A 187 7.24 8.39 12.59
CA ARG A 187 5.78 8.36 12.48
C ARG A 187 5.13 9.21 13.57
N ARG A 188 5.58 9.10 14.82
CA ARG A 188 5.07 9.93 15.92
C ARG A 188 5.36 11.40 15.71
N MET A 189 6.59 11.73 15.30
CA MET A 189 6.98 13.11 15.00
C MET A 189 6.17 13.69 13.84
N ALA A 190 5.99 12.95 12.74
CA ALA A 190 5.22 13.38 11.59
C ALA A 190 3.75 13.68 11.94
N ASN A 191 3.16 12.93 12.88
CA ASN A 191 1.80 13.17 13.37
C ASN A 191 1.68 14.45 14.23
N LEU A 192 2.78 14.94 14.79
CA LEU A 192 2.82 16.21 15.55
C LEU A 192 3.16 17.42 14.66
N MET A 193 3.71 17.19 13.47
CA MET A 193 4.13 18.25 12.54
C MET A 193 2.99 18.67 11.59
N PRO A 194 3.03 19.88 11.01
CA PRO A 194 2.10 20.27 9.96
C PRO A 194 2.15 19.31 8.75
N ALA A 195 1.02 19.10 8.10
CA ALA A 195 0.92 18.20 6.92
C ALA A 195 1.91 18.60 5.80
N SER A 196 2.16 19.90 5.62
CA SER A 196 3.09 20.42 4.63
C SER A 196 4.54 19.93 4.75
N THR A 197 4.91 19.36 5.90
CA THR A 197 6.26 18.77 6.08
C THR A 197 6.45 17.48 5.29
N SER A 198 5.39 16.69 5.13
CA SER A 198 5.42 15.37 4.48
C SER A 198 4.64 15.30 3.17
N THR A 199 3.75 16.25 2.88
CA THR A 199 2.89 16.27 1.68
C THR A 199 3.22 17.47 0.78
N GLY A 200 2.60 17.50 -0.43
CA GLY A 200 2.84 18.52 -1.45
C GLY A 200 4.18 18.32 -2.17
N ALA A 201 4.55 19.26 -3.03
CA ALA A 201 5.76 19.16 -3.85
C ALA A 201 7.05 19.08 -3.00
N PHE A 202 7.94 18.15 -3.35
CA PHE A 202 9.20 17.94 -2.65
C PHE A 202 10.30 18.82 -3.25
N SER A 203 10.61 19.92 -2.57
CA SER A 203 11.79 20.74 -2.86
C SER A 203 13.08 19.92 -2.72
N ALA A 204 14.19 20.44 -3.26
CA ALA A 204 15.52 19.82 -3.13
C ALA A 204 15.88 19.52 -1.66
N ARG A 205 15.54 20.43 -0.73
CA ARG A 205 15.73 20.24 0.71
C ARG A 205 14.90 19.07 1.25
N LYS A 206 13.61 18.98 0.89
CA LYS A 206 12.76 17.86 1.32
C LYS A 206 13.28 16.54 0.77
N LYS A 207 13.72 16.48 -0.50
CA LYS A 207 14.31 15.28 -1.10
C LYS A 207 15.59 14.87 -0.38
N LEU A 208 16.46 15.83 0.01
CA LEU A 208 17.67 15.54 0.78
C LEU A 208 17.32 14.94 2.16
N VAL A 209 16.41 15.57 2.91
CA VAL A 209 15.96 15.04 4.22
C VAL A 209 15.35 13.66 4.08
N SER A 210 14.52 13.46 3.06
CA SER A 210 13.91 12.15 2.77
C SER A 210 14.98 11.08 2.48
N ASN A 211 16.03 11.41 1.73
CA ASN A 211 17.14 10.49 1.47
C ASN A 211 17.92 10.13 2.73
N LEU A 212 18.17 11.11 3.61
CA LEU A 212 18.84 10.86 4.90
C LEU A 212 17.98 9.95 5.79
N LEU A 213 16.68 10.21 5.88
CA LEU A 213 15.75 9.35 6.62
C LEU A 213 15.64 7.96 5.98
N TYR A 214 15.64 7.86 4.66
CA TYR A 214 15.65 6.56 3.97
C TYR A 214 16.89 5.73 4.34
N LEU A 215 18.07 6.34 4.39
CA LEU A 215 19.29 5.66 4.84
C LEU A 215 19.22 5.29 6.33
N LEU A 216 18.73 6.19 7.17
CA LEU A 216 18.56 5.91 8.60
C LEU A 216 17.62 4.72 8.85
N PHE A 217 16.56 4.60 8.06
CA PHE A 217 15.57 3.54 8.22
C PHE A 217 16.08 2.14 7.88
N TYR A 218 17.25 1.98 7.24
CA TYR A 218 17.90 0.67 7.13
C TYR A 218 18.36 0.10 8.49
N LEU A 219 18.51 0.96 9.50
CA LEU A 219 18.84 0.55 10.86
C LEU A 219 17.64 0.05 11.67
N ASN A 220 16.42 0.09 11.11
CA ASN A 220 15.26 -0.50 11.74
C ASN A 220 15.32 -2.04 11.71
N VAL A 221 14.86 -2.65 12.81
CA VAL A 221 14.75 -4.12 12.87
C VAL A 221 13.58 -4.63 12.02
N SER A 222 13.71 -5.86 11.52
CA SER A 222 12.75 -6.50 10.59
C SER A 222 11.82 -7.51 11.28
N PHE A 223 11.71 -7.50 12.60
CA PHE A 223 10.82 -8.39 13.38
C PHE A 223 9.93 -7.61 14.35
N HIS A 224 10.12 -6.31 14.45
CA HIS A 224 9.34 -5.44 15.33
C HIS A 224 9.18 -4.05 14.71
N GLY A 225 7.99 -3.44 14.90
CA GLY A 225 7.69 -2.10 14.41
C GLY A 225 6.22 -1.92 14.03
N GLU A 226 5.91 -0.74 13.53
CA GLU A 226 4.54 -0.32 13.23
C GLU A 226 4.19 -0.45 11.74
N ARG A 227 4.93 -1.28 11.00
CA ARG A 227 4.59 -1.68 9.63
C ARG A 227 4.50 -3.20 9.55
N TYR A 228 3.52 -3.69 8.83
CA TYR A 228 3.33 -5.11 8.56
C TYR A 228 3.33 -5.38 7.06
N TYR A 229 3.99 -6.44 6.67
CA TYR A 229 4.06 -6.93 5.30
C TYR A 229 3.82 -8.43 5.30
N ALA A 230 2.97 -8.91 4.42
CA ALA A 230 2.70 -10.33 4.29
C ALA A 230 2.61 -10.75 2.83
N LEU A 231 3.15 -11.95 2.56
CA LEU A 231 2.87 -12.76 1.40
C LEU A 231 1.90 -13.86 1.82
N CYS A 232 0.76 -13.90 1.16
CA CYS A 232 -0.30 -14.87 1.40
C CYS A 232 -0.59 -15.66 0.13
N ARG A 233 -1.21 -16.83 0.31
CA ARG A 233 -1.80 -17.60 -0.78
C ARG A 233 -3.25 -17.97 -0.44
N PRO A 234 -4.10 -18.22 -1.44
CA PRO A 234 -5.40 -18.82 -1.19
C PRO A 234 -5.29 -20.12 -0.39
N SER A 235 -6.10 -20.24 0.69
CA SER A 235 -6.29 -21.54 1.34
C SER A 235 -6.98 -22.50 0.38
N GLY A 236 -6.57 -23.74 0.36
CA GLY A 236 -7.18 -24.79 -0.44
C GLY A 236 -8.61 -25.10 -0.05
#